data_b2c9eec75f3f147d4e5d0776a9eb592f
#
_entry.id   b2c9eec75f3f147d4e5d0776a9eb592f
#
_cell.length_a   1.000
_cell.length_b   1.000
_cell.length_c   1.000
_cell.angle_alpha   90.00
_cell.angle_beta   90.00
_cell.angle_gamma   90.00
#
_symmetry.space_group_name_H-M   'P 1'
#
loop_
_entity.id
_entity.type
_entity.pdbx_description
1 polymer ?
#
loop_
_entity_poly.entity_id
_entity_poly.type
_entity_poly.pdbx_seq_one_letter_code
_entity_poly.pdbx_strand_id
1 'polypeptide(L)'
;ASDVYKRQGEYNEALTMAENAIKGAEKEGYALWTNEEYPTAWGNDASASNPGEILFEIVNLTTDSPGKESMGYLNSYNGYDDMCITCSFYQLLKKDPKDVRLKILSFDKKYYAYVNKYQPQQGENITDANIPLIRLSEAYLNAAEAAVQTGDNAKAVKYLNSIVQRANPENSVEGKTLTLENVLDERRKELVAEGHRMYDVIRNGMTVKRIDVKDSDINKTKHNTAYMEYDWNFHKILLPIPQKEMDANPNMKQNPGYVD
;
A
#
# COMPACT_ATOMS: atom_id res chain seq x y z
N ALA A 1 10.49 12.03 5.11
CA ALA A 1 10.14 13.04 6.12
C ALA A 1 8.62 13.28 6.19
N SER A 2 7.92 13.45 5.04
CA SER A 2 6.47 13.70 5.05
C SER A 2 5.67 12.60 5.76
N ASP A 3 6.02 11.34 5.56
CA ASP A 3 5.37 10.20 6.23
C ASP A 3 5.65 10.20 7.74
N VAL A 4 6.87 10.55 8.15
CA VAL A 4 7.25 10.63 9.57
C VAL A 4 6.44 11.72 10.28
N TYR A 5 6.43 12.94 9.75
CA TYR A 5 5.65 14.04 10.33
C TYR A 5 4.14 13.74 10.37
N LYS A 6 3.60 13.15 9.29
CA LYS A 6 2.21 12.72 9.24
C LYS A 6 1.87 11.72 10.35
N ARG A 7 2.75 10.75 10.62
CA ARG A 7 2.56 9.76 11.71
C ARG A 7 2.64 10.39 13.09
N GLN A 8 3.31 11.51 13.23
CA GLN A 8 3.42 12.29 14.48
C GLN A 8 2.28 13.29 14.66
N GLY A 9 1.42 13.49 13.67
CA GLY A 9 0.35 14.48 13.69
C GLY A 9 0.78 15.89 13.31
N GLU A 10 2.04 16.07 12.88
CA GLU A 10 2.62 17.34 12.45
C GLU A 10 2.27 17.60 10.98
N TYR A 11 0.99 17.88 10.73
CA TYR A 11 0.45 17.90 9.36
C TYR A 11 0.94 19.07 8.50
N ASN A 12 1.27 20.23 9.09
CA ASN A 12 1.84 21.37 8.33
C ASN A 12 3.23 21.02 7.79
N GLU A 13 4.06 20.42 8.62
CA GLU A 13 5.39 19.94 8.27
C GLU A 13 5.30 18.80 7.26
N ALA A 14 4.36 17.87 7.47
CA ALA A 14 4.09 16.77 6.54
C ALA A 14 3.71 17.27 5.15
N LEU A 15 2.82 18.28 5.07
CA LEU A 15 2.44 18.92 3.80
C LEU A 15 3.63 19.58 3.12
N THR A 16 4.38 20.37 3.86
CA THR A 16 5.58 21.06 3.34
C THR A 16 6.60 20.08 2.79
N MET A 17 6.89 19.00 3.52
CA MET A 17 7.85 17.98 3.10
C MET A 17 7.35 17.18 1.89
N ALA A 18 6.06 16.86 1.83
CA ALA A 18 5.46 16.21 0.68
C ALA A 18 5.52 17.08 -0.58
N GLU A 19 5.18 18.35 -0.47
CA GLU A 19 5.29 19.32 -1.58
C GLU A 19 6.73 19.48 -2.07
N ASN A 20 7.70 19.52 -1.16
CA ASN A 20 9.12 19.57 -1.53
C ASN A 20 9.59 18.29 -2.23
N ALA A 21 9.14 17.13 -1.76
CA ALA A 21 9.46 15.85 -2.39
C ALA A 21 8.87 15.76 -3.81
N ILE A 22 7.62 16.19 -4.00
CA ILE A 22 6.97 16.23 -5.32
C ILE A 22 7.74 17.14 -6.26
N LYS A 23 8.00 18.40 -5.85
CA LYS A 23 8.74 19.37 -6.67
C LYS A 23 10.16 18.90 -7.01
N GLY A 24 10.84 18.28 -6.03
CA GLY A 24 12.18 17.74 -6.22
C GLY A 24 12.17 16.60 -7.22
N ALA A 25 11.22 15.68 -7.11
CA ALA A 25 11.07 14.57 -8.04
C ALA A 25 10.76 15.04 -9.47
N GLU A 26 9.81 15.96 -9.63
CA GLU A 26 9.45 16.54 -10.92
C GLU A 26 10.65 17.24 -11.59
N LYS A 27 11.48 17.97 -10.82
CA LYS A 27 12.69 18.61 -11.31
C LYS A 27 13.70 17.61 -11.87
N GLU A 28 13.79 16.43 -11.28
CA GLU A 28 14.69 15.35 -11.70
C GLU A 28 14.03 14.40 -12.75
N GLY A 29 12.86 14.78 -13.28
CA GLY A 29 12.16 14.04 -14.33
C GLY A 29 11.27 12.88 -13.86
N TYR A 30 11.10 12.68 -12.54
CA TYR A 30 10.14 11.71 -12.02
C TYR A 30 8.71 12.22 -12.19
N ALA A 31 7.81 11.34 -12.55
CA ALA A 31 6.39 11.63 -12.67
C ALA A 31 5.55 10.41 -12.30
N LEU A 32 4.30 10.64 -11.94
CA LEU A 32 3.34 9.54 -11.82
C LEU A 32 3.25 8.82 -13.17
N TRP A 33 3.25 7.49 -13.16
CA TRP A 33 2.92 6.74 -14.36
C TRP A 33 1.55 7.16 -14.89
N THR A 34 1.40 7.17 -16.18
CA THR A 34 0.11 7.40 -16.81
C THR A 34 -0.85 6.24 -16.55
N ASN A 35 -2.14 6.44 -16.85
CA ASN A 35 -3.14 5.37 -16.78
C ASN A 35 -2.73 4.16 -17.66
N GLU A 36 -2.16 4.43 -18.84
CA GLU A 36 -1.73 3.40 -19.77
C GLU A 36 -0.50 2.64 -19.33
N GLU A 37 0.48 3.32 -18.72
CA GLU A 37 1.74 2.73 -18.24
C GLU A 37 1.54 1.91 -16.97
N TYR A 38 0.65 2.34 -16.07
CA TYR A 38 0.53 1.78 -14.72
C TYR A 38 0.44 0.24 -14.65
N PRO A 39 -0.32 -0.46 -15.52
CA PRO A 39 -0.44 -1.92 -15.41
C PRO A 39 0.85 -2.69 -15.69
N THR A 40 1.76 -2.12 -16.49
CA THR A 40 2.98 -2.79 -16.98
C THR A 40 4.27 -2.24 -16.39
N ALA A 41 4.21 -1.09 -15.73
CA ALA A 41 5.40 -0.41 -15.23
C ALA A 41 6.08 -1.12 -14.04
N TRP A 42 5.37 -2.01 -13.34
CA TRP A 42 5.85 -2.69 -12.13
C TRP A 42 7.03 -3.65 -12.35
N GLY A 43 7.21 -4.16 -13.57
CA GLY A 43 8.32 -5.03 -13.93
C GLY A 43 9.37 -4.36 -14.81
N ASN A 44 9.28 -3.05 -15.02
CA ASN A 44 10.26 -2.33 -15.82
C ASN A 44 11.43 -1.89 -14.96
N ASP A 45 12.64 -2.00 -15.53
CA ASP A 45 13.83 -1.44 -14.93
C ASP A 45 13.70 0.08 -14.84
N ALA A 46 13.56 0.60 -13.63
CA ALA A 46 13.44 2.03 -13.36
C ALA A 46 14.73 2.80 -13.70
N SER A 47 15.84 2.10 -13.94
CA SER A 47 17.10 2.71 -14.39
C SER A 47 17.11 3.12 -15.87
N ALA A 48 16.12 2.69 -16.65
CA ALA A 48 15.97 3.11 -18.03
C ALA A 48 15.51 4.58 -18.11
N SER A 49 15.65 5.19 -19.25
CA SER A 49 15.52 6.64 -19.57
C SER A 49 14.25 7.38 -19.11
N ASN A 50 13.32 6.71 -18.46
CA ASN A 50 12.18 7.31 -17.78
C ASN A 50 12.06 6.71 -16.37
N PRO A 51 12.45 7.44 -15.32
CA PRO A 51 12.46 6.94 -13.95
C PRO A 51 11.07 6.61 -13.40
N GLY A 52 9.98 7.04 -14.07
CA GLY A 52 8.61 6.82 -13.62
C GLY A 52 8.34 7.44 -12.26
N GLU A 53 7.61 6.71 -11.40
CA GLU A 53 7.24 7.20 -10.07
C GLU A 53 8.00 6.54 -8.90
N ILE A 54 8.88 5.57 -9.17
CA ILE A 54 9.66 4.89 -8.13
C ILE A 54 10.87 5.75 -7.75
N LEU A 55 10.86 6.31 -6.54
CA LEU A 55 11.93 7.17 -6.04
C LEU A 55 13.04 6.36 -5.36
N PHE A 56 12.70 5.22 -4.79
CA PHE A 56 13.66 4.31 -4.17
C PHE A 56 13.12 2.88 -4.16
N GLU A 57 13.95 1.94 -4.58
CA GLU A 57 13.65 0.52 -4.54
C GLU A 57 14.86 -0.32 -4.09
N ILE A 58 14.59 -1.50 -3.59
CA ILE A 58 15.61 -2.53 -3.39
C ILE A 58 15.65 -3.37 -4.66
N VAL A 59 16.81 -3.36 -5.32
CA VAL A 59 17.05 -4.16 -6.52
C VAL A 59 17.46 -5.56 -6.11
N ASN A 60 16.73 -6.56 -6.60
CA ASN A 60 17.10 -7.96 -6.49
C ASN A 60 17.69 -8.43 -7.82
N LEU A 61 18.79 -9.16 -7.76
CA LEU A 61 19.45 -9.73 -8.92
C LEU A 61 19.41 -11.25 -8.84
N THR A 62 19.45 -11.94 -9.97
CA THR A 62 19.53 -13.41 -10.02
C THR A 62 20.73 -13.95 -9.24
N THR A 63 21.82 -13.16 -9.14
CA THR A 63 23.03 -13.49 -8.38
C THR A 63 22.91 -13.19 -6.88
N ASP A 64 21.90 -12.41 -6.48
CA ASP A 64 21.62 -12.01 -5.10
C ASP A 64 20.10 -12.02 -4.86
N SER A 65 19.51 -13.18 -5.13
CA SER A 65 18.05 -13.37 -5.06
C SER A 65 17.63 -13.77 -3.64
N PRO A 66 16.57 -13.17 -3.09
CA PRO A 66 15.95 -13.65 -1.85
C PRO A 66 15.26 -15.00 -2.03
N GLY A 67 15.19 -15.53 -3.25
CA GLY A 67 14.57 -16.79 -3.57
C GLY A 67 13.08 -16.80 -3.24
N LYS A 68 12.61 -17.88 -2.62
CA LYS A 68 11.19 -18.02 -2.26
C LYS A 68 10.69 -17.08 -1.16
N GLU A 69 11.58 -16.38 -0.48
CA GLU A 69 11.23 -15.36 0.52
C GLU A 69 10.96 -13.98 -0.14
N SER A 70 11.03 -13.90 -1.46
CA SER A 70 10.79 -12.65 -2.20
C SER A 70 9.33 -12.21 -2.13
N MET A 71 9.12 -10.89 -2.21
CA MET A 71 7.78 -10.32 -2.27
C MET A 71 6.99 -10.80 -3.50
N GLY A 72 7.67 -11.02 -4.63
CA GLY A 72 7.05 -11.57 -5.83
C GLY A 72 6.53 -12.99 -5.61
N TYR A 73 7.31 -13.83 -4.94
CA TYR A 73 6.91 -15.21 -4.66
C TYR A 73 5.78 -15.31 -3.61
N LEU A 74 5.82 -14.46 -2.58
CA LEU A 74 4.77 -14.39 -1.54
C LEU A 74 3.42 -13.88 -2.08
N ASN A 75 3.44 -12.94 -3.03
CA ASN A 75 2.24 -12.33 -3.62
C ASN A 75 1.72 -13.05 -4.87
N SER A 76 2.23 -14.22 -5.21
CA SER A 76 1.82 -14.95 -6.40
C SER A 76 1.15 -16.29 -6.08
N TYR A 77 0.09 -16.62 -6.84
CA TYR A 77 -0.53 -17.95 -6.74
C TYR A 77 0.38 -19.08 -7.29
N ASN A 78 1.39 -18.73 -8.07
CA ASN A 78 2.44 -19.66 -8.52
C ASN A 78 3.59 -19.79 -7.51
N GLY A 79 3.57 -18.98 -6.45
CA GLY A 79 4.52 -19.01 -5.35
C GLY A 79 3.96 -19.70 -4.09
N TYR A 80 4.12 -19.07 -2.92
CA TYR A 80 3.57 -19.59 -1.67
C TYR A 80 2.03 -19.44 -1.57
N ASP A 81 1.42 -18.59 -2.40
CA ASP A 81 -0.02 -18.37 -2.37
C ASP A 81 -0.52 -17.81 -1.02
N ASP A 82 0.31 -17.03 -0.31
CA ASP A 82 0.03 -16.59 1.05
C ASP A 82 -0.64 -15.22 1.13
N MET A 83 -0.34 -14.32 0.21
CA MET A 83 -0.80 -12.93 0.23
C MET A 83 -1.82 -12.64 -0.86
N CYS A 84 -3.09 -12.94 -0.59
CA CYS A 84 -4.20 -12.56 -1.47
C CYS A 84 -4.94 -11.32 -0.95
N ILE A 85 -5.60 -10.59 -1.84
CA ILE A 85 -6.46 -9.46 -1.46
C ILE A 85 -7.78 -9.95 -0.86
N THR A 86 -8.39 -9.10 -0.02
CA THR A 86 -9.70 -9.40 0.57
C THR A 86 -10.84 -9.04 -0.38
N CYS A 87 -11.99 -9.72 -0.26
CA CYS A 87 -13.19 -9.35 -1.01
C CYS A 87 -13.60 -7.89 -0.78
N SER A 88 -13.49 -7.39 0.45
CA SER A 88 -13.81 -5.99 0.77
C SER A 88 -12.91 -4.99 0.06
N PHE A 89 -11.62 -5.33 -0.15
CA PHE A 89 -10.72 -4.51 -0.95
C PHE A 89 -11.09 -4.53 -2.44
N TYR A 90 -11.35 -5.72 -2.96
CA TYR A 90 -11.76 -5.87 -4.37
C TYR A 90 -13.05 -5.09 -4.65
N GLN A 91 -14.04 -5.17 -3.77
CA GLN A 91 -15.28 -4.40 -3.91
C GLN A 91 -15.07 -2.90 -3.83
N LEU A 92 -14.13 -2.44 -2.96
CA LEU A 92 -13.76 -1.03 -2.92
C LEU A 92 -13.18 -0.56 -4.26
N LEU A 93 -12.29 -1.35 -4.83
CA LEU A 93 -11.66 -1.04 -6.12
C LEU A 93 -12.68 -1.10 -7.27
N LYS A 94 -13.54 -2.11 -7.28
CA LYS A 94 -14.55 -2.37 -8.31
C LYS A 94 -15.72 -1.34 -8.31
N LYS A 95 -15.82 -0.46 -7.30
CA LYS A 95 -16.77 0.67 -7.34
C LYS A 95 -16.57 1.54 -8.57
N ASP A 96 -15.34 1.60 -9.08
CA ASP A 96 -15.01 2.21 -10.36
C ASP A 96 -14.48 1.12 -11.32
N PRO A 97 -15.31 0.56 -12.20
CA PRO A 97 -14.88 -0.52 -13.10
C PRO A 97 -13.86 -0.08 -14.17
N LYS A 98 -13.62 1.23 -14.32
CA LYS A 98 -12.58 1.78 -15.19
C LYS A 98 -11.26 2.05 -14.44
N ASP A 99 -11.19 1.80 -13.14
CA ASP A 99 -9.97 1.99 -12.38
C ASP A 99 -8.87 1.06 -12.91
N VAL A 100 -7.78 1.65 -13.38
CA VAL A 100 -6.67 0.93 -13.99
C VAL A 100 -6.02 -0.08 -13.06
N ARG A 101 -6.13 0.13 -11.75
CA ARG A 101 -5.58 -0.77 -10.72
C ARG A 101 -6.26 -2.13 -10.70
N LEU A 102 -7.43 -2.28 -11.30
CA LEU A 102 -8.03 -3.60 -11.55
C LEU A 102 -7.17 -4.45 -12.49
N LYS A 103 -6.40 -3.83 -13.39
CA LYS A 103 -5.56 -4.54 -14.36
C LYS A 103 -4.29 -5.15 -13.75
N ILE A 104 -3.89 -4.73 -12.55
CA ILE A 104 -2.76 -5.35 -11.84
C ILE A 104 -3.19 -6.50 -10.93
N LEU A 105 -4.45 -6.90 -10.98
CA LEU A 105 -4.93 -8.06 -10.25
C LEU A 105 -4.85 -9.31 -11.13
N SER A 106 -4.38 -10.40 -10.55
CA SER A 106 -4.45 -11.74 -11.14
C SER A 106 -5.35 -12.62 -10.29
N PHE A 107 -6.03 -13.57 -10.93
CA PHE A 107 -7.00 -14.44 -10.28
C PHE A 107 -6.56 -15.90 -10.45
N ASP A 108 -6.59 -16.64 -9.35
CA ASP A 108 -6.43 -18.07 -9.44
C ASP A 108 -7.78 -18.76 -9.77
N LYS A 109 -7.68 -20.02 -10.19
CA LYS A 109 -8.86 -20.85 -10.49
C LYS A 109 -9.69 -21.23 -9.26
N LYS A 110 -9.23 -20.87 -8.05
CA LYS A 110 -9.85 -21.19 -6.76
C LYS A 110 -10.52 -19.97 -6.12
N TYR A 111 -10.63 -18.87 -6.83
CA TYR A 111 -11.34 -17.66 -6.37
C TYR A 111 -10.56 -16.75 -5.42
N TYR A 112 -9.24 -16.77 -5.48
CA TYR A 112 -8.39 -15.77 -4.84
C TYR A 112 -7.89 -14.75 -5.87
N ALA A 113 -7.60 -13.54 -5.42
CA ALA A 113 -6.93 -12.54 -6.25
C ALA A 113 -5.65 -12.02 -5.58
N TYR A 114 -4.68 -11.72 -6.41
CA TYR A 114 -3.33 -11.32 -6.04
C TYR A 114 -2.96 -10.02 -6.74
N VAL A 115 -2.04 -9.27 -6.14
CA VAL A 115 -1.57 -7.99 -6.67
C VAL A 115 -0.24 -8.18 -7.38
N ASN A 116 -0.19 -7.84 -8.67
CA ASN A 116 0.99 -7.99 -9.52
C ASN A 116 1.90 -6.75 -9.48
N LYS A 117 2.24 -6.25 -8.31
CA LYS A 117 3.20 -5.15 -8.15
C LYS A 117 4.65 -5.61 -8.11
N TYR A 118 4.88 -6.84 -7.69
CA TYR A 118 6.21 -7.42 -7.57
C TYR A 118 6.44 -8.34 -8.76
N GLN A 119 6.68 -7.73 -9.91
CA GLN A 119 6.95 -8.44 -11.15
C GLN A 119 8.45 -8.57 -11.38
N PRO A 120 8.92 -9.70 -11.96
CA PRO A 120 10.32 -9.84 -12.32
C PRO A 120 10.69 -8.84 -13.40
N GLN A 121 11.96 -8.43 -13.42
CA GLN A 121 12.54 -7.75 -14.55
C GLN A 121 12.51 -8.65 -15.79
N GLN A 122 12.62 -8.06 -16.98
CA GLN A 122 12.54 -8.82 -18.22
C GLN A 122 13.61 -9.94 -18.27
N GLY A 123 13.15 -11.18 -18.36
CA GLY A 123 14.03 -12.35 -18.43
C GLY A 123 14.44 -12.93 -17.08
N GLU A 124 13.95 -12.38 -15.96
CA GLU A 124 14.22 -12.86 -14.61
C GLU A 124 13.05 -13.66 -14.02
N ASN A 125 13.29 -14.27 -12.87
CA ASN A 125 12.28 -15.03 -12.15
C ASN A 125 11.47 -14.14 -11.19
N ILE A 126 10.27 -14.56 -10.85
CA ILE A 126 9.42 -13.89 -9.87
C ILE A 126 10.08 -13.76 -8.48
N THR A 127 11.09 -14.60 -8.20
CA THR A 127 11.91 -14.52 -6.99
C THR A 127 12.84 -13.32 -6.96
N ASP A 128 13.09 -12.70 -8.11
CA ASP A 128 14.06 -11.63 -8.28
C ASP A 128 13.38 -10.26 -8.50
N ALA A 129 12.08 -10.20 -8.23
CA ALA A 129 11.32 -8.95 -8.35
C ALA A 129 11.86 -7.87 -7.39
N ASN A 130 12.06 -6.66 -7.92
CA ASN A 130 12.45 -5.50 -7.11
C ASN A 130 11.37 -5.13 -6.10
N ILE A 131 11.77 -4.45 -5.02
CA ILE A 131 10.87 -4.01 -3.97
C ILE A 131 10.82 -2.47 -3.97
N PRO A 132 9.80 -1.84 -4.56
CA PRO A 132 9.59 -0.41 -4.46
C PRO A 132 9.28 -0.02 -3.02
N LEU A 133 10.11 0.83 -2.41
CA LEU A 133 9.95 1.29 -1.03
C LEU A 133 9.38 2.69 -0.93
N ILE A 134 9.74 3.58 -1.87
CA ILE A 134 9.27 4.97 -1.88
C ILE A 134 8.80 5.30 -3.29
N ARG A 135 7.55 5.67 -3.41
CA ARG A 135 6.94 6.08 -4.68
C ARG A 135 6.38 7.50 -4.59
N LEU A 136 6.40 8.19 -5.72
CA LEU A 136 5.89 9.54 -5.84
C LEU A 136 4.38 9.62 -5.49
N SER A 137 3.61 8.60 -5.84
CA SER A 137 2.18 8.49 -5.46
C SER A 137 1.95 8.54 -3.96
N GLU A 138 2.86 8.00 -3.14
CA GLU A 138 2.78 8.13 -1.68
C GLU A 138 2.96 9.59 -1.24
N ALA A 139 3.89 10.34 -1.87
CA ALA A 139 4.08 11.76 -1.56
C ALA A 139 2.83 12.57 -1.87
N TYR A 140 2.16 12.31 -2.99
CA TYR A 140 0.87 12.93 -3.32
C TYR A 140 -0.21 12.60 -2.30
N LEU A 141 -0.32 11.36 -1.87
CA LEU A 141 -1.29 10.93 -0.87
C LEU A 141 -0.97 11.48 0.53
N ASN A 142 0.31 11.63 0.88
CA ASN A 142 0.72 12.29 2.13
C ASN A 142 0.35 13.78 2.11
N ALA A 143 0.55 14.46 0.97
CA ALA A 143 0.15 15.86 0.79
C ALA A 143 -1.37 16.02 0.87
N ALA A 144 -2.14 15.14 0.22
CA ALA A 144 -3.60 15.18 0.26
C ALA A 144 -4.14 14.98 1.69
N GLU A 145 -3.59 14.03 2.43
CA GLU A 145 -3.98 13.77 3.81
C GLU A 145 -3.65 14.94 4.73
N ALA A 146 -2.42 15.45 4.65
CA ALA A 146 -1.99 16.58 5.46
C ALA A 146 -2.82 17.83 5.15
N ALA A 147 -3.17 18.06 3.89
CA ALA A 147 -4.03 19.17 3.48
C ALA A 147 -5.47 19.04 4.03
N VAL A 148 -6.06 17.84 4.06
CA VAL A 148 -7.35 17.61 4.72
C VAL A 148 -7.26 17.92 6.21
N GLN A 149 -6.22 17.45 6.88
CA GLN A 149 -6.04 17.61 8.33
C GLN A 149 -5.77 19.07 8.73
N THR A 150 -5.19 19.87 7.84
CA THR A 150 -4.97 21.31 8.05
C THR A 150 -6.12 22.18 7.53
N GLY A 151 -7.16 21.59 6.93
CA GLY A 151 -8.32 22.31 6.41
C GLY A 151 -8.11 22.96 5.04
N ASP A 152 -7.00 22.70 4.36
CA ASP A 152 -6.73 23.19 3.01
C ASP A 152 -7.35 22.27 1.95
N ASN A 153 -8.67 22.39 1.77
CA ASN A 153 -9.39 21.56 0.80
C ASN A 153 -8.90 21.75 -0.64
N ALA A 154 -8.41 22.93 -1.01
CA ALA A 154 -7.93 23.18 -2.36
C ALA A 154 -6.68 22.33 -2.67
N LYS A 155 -5.72 22.28 -1.75
CA LYS A 155 -4.54 21.42 -1.86
C LYS A 155 -4.93 19.94 -1.76
N ALA A 156 -5.84 19.58 -0.86
CA ALA A 156 -6.33 18.21 -0.72
C ALA A 156 -6.90 17.69 -2.04
N VAL A 157 -7.78 18.46 -2.68
CA VAL A 157 -8.34 18.16 -3.98
C VAL A 157 -7.24 18.05 -5.04
N LYS A 158 -6.33 19.02 -5.11
CA LYS A 158 -5.22 19.02 -6.09
C LYS A 158 -4.44 17.70 -6.04
N TYR A 159 -3.96 17.32 -4.86
CA TYR A 159 -3.08 16.15 -4.71
C TYR A 159 -3.83 14.82 -4.85
N LEU A 160 -5.02 14.71 -4.28
CA LEU A 160 -5.83 13.50 -4.41
C LEU A 160 -6.28 13.29 -5.85
N ASN A 161 -6.68 14.36 -6.54
CA ASN A 161 -7.15 14.28 -7.92
C ASN A 161 -6.09 13.77 -8.89
N SER A 162 -4.81 14.07 -8.64
CA SER A 162 -3.71 13.52 -9.45
C SER A 162 -3.69 11.98 -9.42
N ILE A 163 -3.97 11.38 -8.28
CA ILE A 163 -4.04 9.91 -8.15
C ILE A 163 -5.34 9.36 -8.74
N VAL A 164 -6.46 10.02 -8.45
CA VAL A 164 -7.79 9.59 -8.93
C VAL A 164 -7.88 9.63 -10.45
N GLN A 165 -7.44 10.72 -11.09
CA GLN A 165 -7.44 10.84 -12.55
C GLN A 165 -6.42 9.93 -13.22
N ARG A 166 -5.26 9.67 -12.58
CA ARG A 166 -4.35 8.65 -13.08
C ARG A 166 -5.02 7.28 -13.08
N ALA A 167 -5.75 6.94 -12.01
CA ALA A 167 -6.45 5.66 -11.90
C ALA A 167 -7.60 5.53 -12.92
N ASN A 168 -8.36 6.59 -13.11
CA ASN A 168 -9.39 6.68 -14.14
C ASN A 168 -9.51 8.14 -14.64
N PRO A 169 -9.09 8.45 -15.89
CA PRO A 169 -9.13 9.81 -16.43
C PRO A 169 -10.53 10.45 -16.51
N GLU A 170 -11.59 9.63 -16.47
CA GLU A 170 -12.97 10.12 -16.46
C GLU A 170 -13.48 10.44 -15.05
N ASN A 171 -12.72 10.08 -14.00
CA ASN A 171 -13.10 10.31 -12.61
C ASN A 171 -12.40 11.56 -12.07
N SER A 172 -13.06 12.27 -11.14
CA SER A 172 -12.50 13.47 -10.52
C SER A 172 -13.08 13.71 -9.13
N VAL A 173 -12.27 14.34 -8.28
CA VAL A 173 -12.69 14.87 -6.98
C VAL A 173 -12.80 16.40 -6.98
N GLU A 174 -12.68 17.04 -8.14
CA GLU A 174 -12.85 18.48 -8.27
C GLU A 174 -14.23 18.93 -7.78
N GLY A 175 -14.27 20.09 -7.11
CA GLY A 175 -15.49 20.65 -6.52
C GLY A 175 -16.02 19.91 -5.29
N LYS A 176 -15.36 18.85 -4.81
CA LYS A 176 -15.77 18.13 -3.60
C LYS A 176 -15.07 18.69 -2.36
N THR A 177 -15.75 18.63 -1.23
CA THR A 177 -15.11 18.78 0.08
C THR A 177 -14.63 17.40 0.50
N LEU A 178 -13.31 17.26 0.65
CA LEU A 178 -12.69 15.99 0.96
C LEU A 178 -12.64 15.75 2.46
N THR A 179 -12.82 14.50 2.84
CA THR A 179 -12.65 14.00 4.20
C THR A 179 -11.40 13.13 4.29
N LEU A 180 -10.94 12.88 5.52
CA LEU A 180 -9.86 11.95 5.77
C LEU A 180 -10.18 10.55 5.21
N GLU A 181 -11.42 10.10 5.33
CA GLU A 181 -11.85 8.79 4.80
C GLU A 181 -11.67 8.70 3.28
N ASN A 182 -11.98 9.77 2.53
CA ASN A 182 -11.77 9.80 1.08
C ASN A 182 -10.29 9.58 0.73
N VAL A 183 -9.38 10.23 1.46
CA VAL A 183 -7.94 10.06 1.24
C VAL A 183 -7.47 8.67 1.65
N LEU A 184 -7.93 8.16 2.80
CA LEU A 184 -7.53 6.84 3.29
C LEU A 184 -8.05 5.70 2.40
N ASP A 185 -9.22 5.85 1.80
CA ASP A 185 -9.73 4.90 0.81
C ASP A 185 -8.88 4.91 -0.46
N GLU A 186 -8.47 6.09 -0.93
CA GLU A 186 -7.59 6.18 -2.09
C GLU A 186 -6.20 5.64 -1.79
N ARG A 187 -5.64 5.93 -0.60
CA ARG A 187 -4.39 5.33 -0.12
C ARG A 187 -4.48 3.80 -0.09
N ARG A 188 -5.58 3.27 0.42
CA ARG A 188 -5.80 1.81 0.49
C ARG A 188 -5.80 1.17 -0.90
N LYS A 189 -6.39 1.83 -1.90
CA LYS A 189 -6.39 1.35 -3.30
C LYS A 189 -5.01 1.45 -3.93
N GLU A 190 -4.34 2.59 -3.73
CA GLU A 190 -3.06 2.89 -4.37
C GLU A 190 -1.89 2.11 -3.78
N LEU A 191 -1.81 2.01 -2.47
CA LEU A 191 -0.68 1.43 -1.75
C LEU A 191 -0.94 -0.02 -1.28
N VAL A 192 -1.86 -0.72 -1.96
CA VAL A 192 -2.14 -2.13 -1.68
C VAL A 192 -0.87 -2.98 -1.83
N ALA A 193 -0.64 -3.88 -0.90
CA ALA A 193 0.51 -4.78 -0.80
C ALA A 193 1.88 -4.09 -0.53
N GLU A 194 1.91 -2.78 -0.24
CA GLU A 194 3.14 -2.03 0.06
C GLU A 194 3.35 -1.79 1.57
N GLY A 195 2.66 -2.49 2.45
CA GLY A 195 2.87 -2.45 3.91
C GLY A 195 2.24 -1.25 4.65
N HIS A 196 1.58 -0.32 3.97
CA HIS A 196 1.09 0.93 4.58
C HIS A 196 -0.17 0.78 5.43
N ARG A 197 -1.09 -0.14 5.07
CA ARG A 197 -2.44 -0.20 5.64
C ARG A 197 -2.47 -0.37 7.15
N MET A 198 -1.61 -1.21 7.71
CA MET A 198 -1.55 -1.43 9.16
C MET A 198 -1.24 -0.13 9.91
N TYR A 199 -0.27 0.62 9.43
CA TYR A 199 0.10 1.91 10.02
C TYR A 199 -0.99 2.96 9.86
N ASP A 200 -1.68 2.99 8.73
CA ASP A 200 -2.83 3.89 8.52
C ASP A 200 -3.96 3.58 9.51
N VAL A 201 -4.23 2.31 9.80
CA VAL A 201 -5.22 1.87 10.78
C VAL A 201 -4.82 2.32 12.19
N ILE A 202 -3.59 2.03 12.60
CA ILE A 202 -3.11 2.32 13.96
C ILE A 202 -3.12 3.82 14.24
N ARG A 203 -2.51 4.63 13.37
CA ARG A 203 -2.36 6.07 13.58
C ARG A 203 -3.68 6.86 13.52
N ASN A 204 -4.70 6.31 12.84
CA ASN A 204 -6.02 6.94 12.74
C ASN A 204 -7.06 6.32 13.68
N GLY A 205 -6.66 5.45 14.61
CA GLY A 205 -7.57 4.84 15.57
C GLY A 205 -8.71 4.02 14.91
N MET A 206 -8.44 3.40 13.76
CA MET A 206 -9.49 2.74 12.96
C MET A 206 -9.78 1.32 13.46
N THR A 207 -11.01 0.89 13.22
CA THR A 207 -11.42 -0.51 13.36
C THR A 207 -11.25 -1.24 12.04
N VAL A 208 -10.61 -2.40 12.06
CA VAL A 208 -10.53 -3.31 10.91
C VAL A 208 -11.72 -4.25 10.95
N LYS A 209 -12.51 -4.26 9.89
CA LYS A 209 -13.60 -5.23 9.68
C LYS A 209 -13.27 -6.12 8.50
N ARG A 210 -13.13 -7.42 8.77
CA ARG A 210 -12.97 -8.46 7.76
C ARG A 210 -14.35 -8.96 7.38
N ILE A 211 -14.89 -8.39 6.32
CA ILE A 211 -16.22 -8.77 5.84
C ILE A 211 -16.05 -9.96 4.92
N ASP A 212 -16.71 -11.04 5.23
CA ASP A 212 -16.78 -12.22 4.39
C ASP A 212 -17.87 -12.03 3.32
N VAL A 213 -17.62 -11.05 2.44
CA VAL A 213 -18.50 -10.79 1.30
C VAL A 213 -17.99 -11.62 0.14
N LYS A 214 -18.85 -12.47 -0.39
CA LYS A 214 -18.57 -13.21 -1.62
C LYS A 214 -18.81 -12.29 -2.81
N ASP A 215 -17.86 -12.28 -3.73
CA ASP A 215 -18.00 -11.69 -5.05
C ASP A 215 -17.98 -12.81 -6.11
N SER A 216 -18.49 -12.56 -7.31
CA SER A 216 -18.44 -13.53 -8.41
C SER A 216 -17.02 -13.95 -8.78
N ASP A 217 -16.07 -13.02 -8.65
CA ASP A 217 -14.69 -13.19 -9.09
C ASP A 217 -13.78 -13.60 -7.91
N ILE A 218 -14.12 -13.14 -6.69
CA ILE A 218 -13.40 -13.49 -5.45
C ILE A 218 -14.43 -14.00 -4.45
N ASN A 219 -14.47 -15.27 -4.21
CA ASN A 219 -15.41 -15.85 -3.25
C ASN A 219 -14.75 -16.42 -2.00
N LYS A 220 -13.43 -16.30 -1.87
CA LYS A 220 -12.67 -16.76 -0.71
C LYS A 220 -11.64 -15.72 -0.30
N THR A 221 -11.40 -15.62 1.00
CA THR A 221 -10.32 -14.85 1.59
C THR A 221 -9.55 -15.74 2.56
N LYS A 222 -8.23 -15.60 2.58
CA LYS A 222 -7.36 -16.28 3.53
C LYS A 222 -7.22 -15.42 4.77
N HIS A 223 -8.15 -15.55 5.73
CA HIS A 223 -8.03 -14.85 7.00
C HIS A 223 -8.51 -15.74 8.16
N ASN A 224 -8.01 -15.45 9.34
CA ASN A 224 -8.43 -16.14 10.55
C ASN A 224 -9.84 -15.66 10.95
N THR A 225 -10.82 -16.54 10.89
CA THR A 225 -12.21 -16.24 11.23
C THR A 225 -12.43 -15.92 12.70
N ALA A 226 -11.49 -16.24 13.59
CA ALA A 226 -11.55 -15.86 15.00
C ALA A 226 -11.41 -14.34 15.23
N TYR A 227 -10.91 -13.61 14.24
CA TYR A 227 -10.64 -12.16 14.34
C TYR A 227 -11.28 -11.43 13.17
N MET A 228 -12.61 -11.41 13.11
CA MET A 228 -13.37 -10.74 12.05
C MET A 228 -13.42 -9.22 12.22
N GLU A 229 -13.34 -8.74 13.45
CA GLU A 229 -13.28 -7.32 13.79
C GLU A 229 -12.26 -7.10 14.89
N TYR A 230 -11.44 -6.07 14.77
CA TYR A 230 -10.49 -5.65 15.80
C TYR A 230 -10.13 -4.18 15.65
N ASP A 231 -9.90 -3.54 16.78
CA ASP A 231 -9.53 -2.13 16.85
C ASP A 231 -8.01 -1.92 16.66
N TRP A 232 -7.64 -0.67 16.42
CA TRP A 232 -6.27 -0.23 16.23
C TRP A 232 -5.32 -0.61 17.36
N ASN A 233 -5.83 -0.81 18.58
CA ASN A 233 -5.07 -1.19 19.78
C ASN A 233 -5.16 -2.70 20.09
N PHE A 234 -5.55 -3.51 19.13
CA PHE A 234 -5.60 -4.95 19.30
C PHE A 234 -4.24 -5.49 19.75
N HIS A 235 -4.20 -6.25 20.84
CA HIS A 235 -2.95 -6.68 21.46
C HIS A 235 -1.97 -7.40 20.52
N LYS A 236 -2.45 -8.13 19.53
CA LYS A 236 -1.59 -8.84 18.55
C LYS A 236 -0.94 -7.94 17.50
N ILE A 237 -1.17 -6.64 17.53
CA ILE A 237 -0.40 -5.67 16.75
C ILE A 237 1.06 -5.61 17.23
N LEU A 238 1.26 -5.80 18.56
CA LEU A 238 2.59 -6.01 19.12
C LEU A 238 2.89 -7.50 19.14
N LEU A 239 4.10 -7.88 18.72
CA LEU A 239 4.55 -9.26 18.83
C LEU A 239 4.85 -9.60 20.31
N PRO A 240 4.70 -10.88 20.72
CA PRO A 240 5.14 -11.29 22.03
C PRO A 240 6.66 -11.13 22.16
N ILE A 241 7.12 -10.83 23.38
CA ILE A 241 8.54 -10.90 23.68
C ILE A 241 8.98 -12.37 23.56
N PRO A 242 10.07 -12.68 22.84
CA PRO A 242 10.53 -14.06 22.68
C PRO A 242 10.75 -14.76 24.01
N GLN A 243 10.35 -16.04 24.12
CA GLN A 243 10.47 -16.80 25.37
C GLN A 243 11.89 -16.81 25.92
N LYS A 244 12.89 -16.90 25.04
CA LYS A 244 14.33 -16.86 25.49
C LYS A 244 14.69 -15.57 26.21
N GLU A 245 14.10 -14.44 25.82
CA GLU A 245 14.33 -13.16 26.51
C GLU A 245 13.61 -13.13 27.86
N MET A 246 12.38 -13.67 27.91
CA MET A 246 11.64 -13.81 29.18
C MET A 246 12.40 -14.71 30.17
N ASP A 247 12.92 -15.84 29.73
CA ASP A 247 13.68 -16.79 30.54
C ASP A 247 15.00 -16.20 31.04
N ALA A 248 15.64 -15.35 30.25
CA ALA A 248 16.92 -14.72 30.60
C ALA A 248 16.77 -13.57 31.61
N ASN A 249 15.61 -12.95 31.71
CA ASN A 249 15.36 -11.81 32.59
C ASN A 249 14.06 -11.95 33.40
N PRO A 250 14.10 -12.44 34.61
CA PRO A 250 12.91 -12.67 35.46
C PRO A 250 12.14 -11.38 35.81
N ASN A 251 12.72 -10.20 35.58
CA ASN A 251 12.02 -8.92 35.75
C ASN A 251 11.27 -8.46 34.52
N MET A 252 11.41 -9.16 33.39
CA MET A 252 10.71 -8.84 32.16
C MET A 252 9.24 -9.25 32.28
N LYS A 253 8.36 -8.41 31.75
CA LYS A 253 6.94 -8.71 31.66
C LYS A 253 6.53 -8.79 30.20
N GLN A 254 5.74 -9.78 29.90
CA GLN A 254 5.21 -9.98 28.55
C GLN A 254 4.30 -8.83 28.12
N ASN A 255 4.20 -8.60 26.83
CA ASN A 255 3.27 -7.63 26.26
C ASN A 255 1.81 -7.98 26.63
N PRO A 256 0.94 -6.97 26.86
CA PRO A 256 -0.44 -7.21 27.25
C PRO A 256 -1.17 -8.16 26.28
N GLY A 257 -1.94 -9.10 26.85
CA GLY A 257 -2.72 -10.06 26.07
C GLY A 257 -1.98 -11.33 25.67
N TYR A 258 -0.71 -11.47 26.03
CA TYR A 258 0.06 -12.71 25.97
C TYR A 258 0.25 -13.28 27.37
N VAL A 259 0.47 -14.57 27.44
CA VAL A 259 0.71 -15.27 28.73
C VAL A 259 2.22 -15.21 29.04
N ASP A 260 2.55 -14.98 30.31
CA ASP A 260 3.92 -15.03 30.81
C ASP A 260 4.49 -16.44 30.81
#